data_b56896435fa95f445e03b80e1905fb86
#
_entry.id   b56896435fa95f445e03b80e1905fb86
#
_cell.length_a   1.000
_cell.length_b   1.000
_cell.length_c   1.000
_cell.angle_alpha   90.00
_cell.angle_beta   90.00
_cell.angle_gamma   90.00
#
_symmetry.space_group_name_H-M   'P 1'
#
loop_
_entity.id
_entity.type
_entity.pdbx_description
1 polymer ?
#
loop_
_entity_poly.entity_id
_entity_poly.type
_entity_poly.pdbx_seq_one_letter_code
_entity_poly.pdbx_strand_id
1 'polypeptide(L)'
;MIYQRISKMLLLGLLVLPLASCSDANSVVNNDKLNGDSQFGKANDVFEASEWYPGGELGTDEGMSYSAETPATTNQGLSNSFNKGEDFFEHLYNITEAPRKGLGPAWVRSSCIHCHPNYGHGKFQNQYQADQFGNGYLLVIYHPTAGTTADGKPYAANSYISEVTGMPQTKAMTPFSAPIDEKQINIQWNEVTTMPSGLAMKFPKDGEAFALQYPEVTIPQSAFNTNPKPNNYEVRLESTIGIYGTGLLDAIDQDDMKKVYQNEAKYVELNPGMWDKAKNDWAGDPNAKTSNGAWYKLADGTMAVKKFTYAMTRASLQDGAGANAIWNITNVTRSDRHYLYTTPAWAKYQSEDPEVISYIKKHGADESSVLHPYYADGTDEGIKKRVNEILSCNNAAKSATFEKYLLNGAPYNGEEEMSDKDYYDFMVWHRGLAVPAARNLDNAQVQEGKKLFT
;
A
#
# COMPACT_ATOMS: atom_id res chain seq x y z
N MET A 1 -10.78 -9.11 -25.45
CA MET A 1 -11.30 -8.02 -26.31
C MET A 1 -11.87 -6.85 -25.52
N ILE A 2 -12.55 -7.05 -24.41
CA ILE A 2 -13.03 -5.98 -23.50
C ILE A 2 -11.86 -5.30 -22.76
N TYR A 3 -10.89 -6.05 -22.32
CA TYR A 3 -9.69 -5.57 -21.64
C TYR A 3 -8.87 -4.54 -22.44
N GLN A 4 -8.70 -4.75 -23.73
CA GLN A 4 -8.02 -3.79 -24.61
C GLN A 4 -8.82 -2.49 -24.85
N ARG A 5 -10.16 -2.54 -24.71
CA ARG A 5 -10.98 -1.33 -24.85
C ARG A 5 -11.02 -0.50 -23.55
N ILE A 6 -11.02 -1.16 -22.40
CA ILE A 6 -11.00 -0.47 -21.10
C ILE A 6 -9.62 0.15 -20.85
N SER A 7 -8.54 -0.58 -21.17
CA SER A 7 -7.18 -0.03 -21.10
C SER A 7 -7.00 1.21 -22.00
N LYS A 8 -7.55 1.16 -23.21
CA LYS A 8 -7.50 2.32 -24.13
C LYS A 8 -8.40 3.48 -23.70
N MET A 9 -9.56 3.21 -23.08
CA MET A 9 -10.40 4.28 -22.52
C MET A 9 -9.79 4.87 -21.24
N LEU A 10 -9.17 4.06 -20.39
CA LEU A 10 -8.42 4.54 -19.23
C LEU A 10 -7.21 5.41 -19.63
N LEU A 11 -6.50 5.05 -20.70
CA LEU A 11 -5.42 5.89 -21.25
C LEU A 11 -5.95 7.18 -21.90
N LEU A 12 -7.06 7.13 -22.66
CA LEU A 12 -7.60 8.33 -23.30
C LEU A 12 -8.28 9.31 -22.33
N GLY A 13 -8.91 8.82 -21.28
CA GLY A 13 -9.51 9.68 -20.25
C GLY A 13 -8.51 10.31 -19.30
N LEU A 14 -7.33 9.71 -19.13
CA LEU A 14 -6.26 10.17 -18.24
C LEU A 14 -5.16 10.97 -18.99
N LEU A 15 -5.11 10.88 -20.32
CA LEU A 15 -4.17 11.60 -21.18
C LEU A 15 -4.62 13.02 -21.54
N VAL A 16 -5.81 13.45 -21.09
CA VAL A 16 -6.31 14.82 -21.28
C VAL A 16 -6.34 15.58 -19.94
N LEU A 17 -5.60 15.16 -18.92
CA LEU A 17 -5.08 16.14 -18.00
C LEU A 17 -4.05 16.94 -18.80
N PRO A 18 -4.29 18.21 -19.13
CA PRO A 18 -3.22 19.01 -19.70
C PRO A 18 -2.07 18.89 -18.71
N LEU A 19 -0.95 18.39 -19.20
CA LEU A 19 0.33 18.58 -18.56
C LEU A 19 0.56 20.10 -18.54
N ALA A 20 -0.10 20.80 -17.61
CA ALA A 20 0.32 22.12 -17.24
C ALA A 20 1.74 21.93 -16.73
N SER A 21 2.69 22.19 -17.59
CA SER A 21 4.09 22.27 -17.21
C SER A 21 4.12 23.21 -15.98
N CYS A 22 4.94 22.92 -15.02
CA CYS A 22 5.13 23.77 -13.82
C CYS A 22 5.47 25.24 -14.15
N SER A 23 5.63 25.60 -15.41
CA SER A 23 5.86 26.97 -15.89
C SER A 23 4.61 27.86 -15.95
N ASP A 24 3.38 27.28 -15.92
CA ASP A 24 2.14 28.04 -16.03
C ASP A 24 1.26 28.02 -14.78
N ALA A 25 1.82 27.61 -13.63
CA ALA A 25 1.10 27.64 -12.35
C ALA A 25 0.52 29.03 -12.02
N ASN A 26 1.05 30.09 -12.61
CA ASN A 26 0.54 31.46 -12.45
C ASN A 26 -0.73 31.77 -13.25
N SER A 27 -1.13 30.96 -14.23
CA SER A 27 -2.28 31.26 -15.09
C SER A 27 -3.59 30.61 -14.62
N VAL A 28 -3.51 29.60 -13.73
CA VAL A 28 -4.68 28.83 -13.28
C VAL A 28 -5.17 29.28 -11.89
N VAL A 29 -4.32 29.94 -11.14
CA VAL A 29 -4.67 30.43 -9.81
C VAL A 29 -5.49 31.72 -9.99
N ASN A 30 -6.83 31.58 -9.87
CA ASN A 30 -7.69 32.75 -9.76
C ASN A 30 -7.41 33.42 -8.40
N ASN A 31 -6.54 34.41 -8.39
CA ASN A 31 -6.12 35.14 -7.19
C ASN A 31 -7.31 35.71 -6.38
N ASP A 32 -8.49 35.90 -7.00
CA ASP A 32 -9.68 36.40 -6.33
C ASP A 32 -10.30 35.36 -5.36
N LYS A 33 -10.17 34.04 -5.65
CA LYS A 33 -10.61 32.98 -4.73
C LYS A 33 -9.70 32.84 -3.51
N LEU A 34 -8.44 33.16 -3.67
CA LEU A 34 -7.42 32.98 -2.62
C LEU A 34 -7.46 34.06 -1.55
N ASN A 35 -8.26 35.10 -1.76
CA ASN A 35 -8.37 36.23 -0.86
C ASN A 35 -9.45 36.08 0.23
N GLY A 36 -10.15 34.95 0.26
CA GLY A 36 -11.37 34.80 1.08
C GLY A 36 -11.20 34.13 2.44
N ASP A 37 -10.18 33.29 2.64
CA ASP A 37 -10.05 32.55 3.89
C ASP A 37 -8.80 32.97 4.68
N SER A 38 -9.05 33.58 5.84
CA SER A 38 -8.00 34.10 6.72
C SER A 38 -7.08 33.03 7.30
N GLN A 39 -7.49 31.75 7.29
CA GLN A 39 -6.69 30.66 7.85
C GLN A 39 -5.55 30.23 6.93
N PHE A 40 -5.64 30.48 5.62
CA PHE A 40 -4.65 30.03 4.64
C PHE A 40 -3.60 31.12 4.31
N GLY A 41 -3.73 32.31 4.82
CA GLY A 41 -2.80 33.39 4.52
C GLY A 41 -2.82 33.81 3.05
N LYS A 42 -2.03 34.81 2.72
CA LYS A 42 -1.86 35.32 1.35
C LYS A 42 -0.43 35.11 0.90
N ALA A 43 -0.21 34.94 -0.41
CA ALA A 43 1.12 35.07 -0.97
C ALA A 43 1.70 36.42 -0.53
N ASN A 44 2.94 36.41 -0.07
CA ASN A 44 3.63 37.62 0.41
C ASN A 44 5.05 37.68 -0.22
N ASP A 45 5.82 38.68 0.14
CA ASP A 45 7.17 38.87 -0.39
C ASP A 45 8.15 37.73 -0.07
N VAL A 46 7.78 36.83 0.85
CA VAL A 46 8.63 35.68 1.27
C VAL A 46 8.25 34.41 0.50
N PHE A 47 6.97 34.25 0.15
CA PHE A 47 6.44 33.05 -0.51
C PHE A 47 5.89 33.38 -1.89
N GLU A 48 6.35 32.66 -2.91
CA GLU A 48 5.76 32.71 -4.25
C GLU A 48 4.41 32.00 -4.27
N ALA A 49 3.57 32.33 -5.27
CA ALA A 49 2.25 31.70 -5.42
C ALA A 49 2.35 30.16 -5.52
N SER A 50 3.35 29.63 -6.22
CA SER A 50 3.60 28.19 -6.34
C SER A 50 4.04 27.53 -5.05
N GLU A 51 4.57 28.27 -4.09
CA GLU A 51 5.00 27.72 -2.80
C GLU A 51 3.84 27.63 -1.80
N TRP A 52 2.94 28.60 -1.81
CA TRP A 52 1.83 28.56 -0.86
C TRP A 52 0.59 27.81 -1.39
N TYR A 53 0.46 27.65 -2.71
CA TYR A 53 -0.58 26.86 -3.35
C TYR A 53 0.03 25.79 -4.28
N PRO A 54 0.78 24.84 -3.74
CA PRO A 54 1.62 23.93 -4.54
C PRO A 54 0.83 22.89 -5.34
N GLY A 55 -0.45 22.70 -5.03
CA GLY A 55 -1.28 21.65 -5.64
C GLY A 55 -1.76 21.96 -7.06
N GLY A 56 -1.67 23.20 -7.55
CA GLY A 56 -2.26 23.57 -8.84
C GLY A 56 -3.75 23.21 -8.89
N GLU A 57 -4.20 22.50 -9.92
CA GLU A 57 -5.60 22.05 -10.03
C GLU A 57 -6.02 21.01 -8.96
N LEU A 58 -5.05 20.35 -8.30
CA LEU A 58 -5.29 19.51 -7.11
C LEU A 58 -5.21 20.32 -5.81
N GLY A 59 -4.96 21.63 -5.89
CA GLY A 59 -4.90 22.50 -4.73
C GLY A 59 -6.26 22.78 -4.11
N THR A 60 -6.29 23.04 -2.82
CA THR A 60 -7.46 23.57 -2.10
C THR A 60 -7.02 24.55 -1.02
N ASP A 61 -7.79 25.64 -0.89
CA ASP A 61 -7.74 26.58 0.22
C ASP A 61 -8.97 26.44 1.14
N GLU A 62 -9.85 25.49 0.82
CA GLU A 62 -11.09 25.21 1.54
C GLU A 62 -10.89 24.03 2.51
N GLY A 63 -11.04 24.30 3.80
CA GLY A 63 -11.13 23.25 4.82
C GLY A 63 -9.83 22.51 5.14
N MET A 64 -9.98 21.36 5.79
CA MET A 64 -8.89 20.56 6.37
C MET A 64 -8.81 19.15 5.78
N SER A 65 -9.70 18.81 4.86
CA SER A 65 -9.77 17.46 4.28
C SER A 65 -8.88 17.32 3.05
N TYR A 66 -8.03 16.31 3.04
CA TYR A 66 -7.32 15.90 1.83
C TYR A 66 -8.25 15.26 0.78
N SER A 67 -9.48 14.87 1.16
CA SER A 67 -10.51 14.35 0.27
C SER A 67 -11.54 15.42 -0.11
N ALA A 68 -11.14 16.67 -0.20
CA ALA A 68 -11.97 17.72 -0.79
C ALA A 68 -11.93 17.62 -2.32
N GLU A 69 -13.08 17.84 -2.96
CA GLU A 69 -13.11 17.98 -4.42
C GLU A 69 -12.30 19.20 -4.86
N THR A 70 -11.55 19.02 -5.93
CA THR A 70 -10.65 20.04 -6.48
C THR A 70 -11.02 20.39 -7.92
N PRO A 71 -10.52 21.50 -8.50
CA PRO A 71 -10.70 21.80 -9.91
C PRO A 71 -10.35 20.65 -10.84
N ALA A 72 -9.33 19.84 -10.50
CA ALA A 72 -8.95 18.67 -11.29
C ALA A 72 -10.04 17.60 -11.40
N THR A 73 -10.92 17.50 -10.40
CA THR A 73 -12.04 16.56 -10.42
C THR A 73 -13.32 17.20 -10.94
N THR A 74 -13.66 18.40 -10.49
CA THR A 74 -14.91 19.08 -10.84
C THR A 74 -14.96 19.55 -12.29
N ASN A 75 -13.88 20.15 -12.80
CA ASN A 75 -13.81 20.65 -14.18
C ASN A 75 -13.88 19.53 -15.21
N GLN A 76 -13.53 18.31 -14.83
CA GLN A 76 -13.55 17.14 -15.73
C GLN A 76 -14.81 16.28 -15.54
N GLY A 77 -15.75 16.68 -14.68
CA GLY A 77 -16.96 15.92 -14.41
C GLY A 77 -16.72 14.61 -13.68
N LEU A 78 -15.64 14.52 -12.89
CA LEU A 78 -15.21 13.31 -12.18
C LEU A 78 -15.75 13.23 -10.74
N SER A 79 -16.49 14.21 -10.25
CA SER A 79 -17.00 14.28 -8.87
C SER A 79 -17.70 12.99 -8.42
N ASN A 80 -18.54 12.40 -9.26
CA ASN A 80 -19.23 11.15 -8.89
C ASN A 80 -18.26 9.97 -8.72
N SER A 81 -17.24 9.87 -9.58
CA SER A 81 -16.21 8.83 -9.44
C SER A 81 -15.30 9.10 -8.24
N PHE A 82 -14.99 10.35 -7.97
CA PHE A 82 -14.22 10.77 -6.81
C PHE A 82 -14.90 10.34 -5.50
N ASN A 83 -16.17 10.71 -5.32
CA ASN A 83 -16.93 10.37 -4.12
C ASN A 83 -17.10 8.85 -3.94
N LYS A 84 -17.33 8.10 -5.03
CA LYS A 84 -17.38 6.63 -4.95
C LYS A 84 -16.03 6.00 -4.60
N GLY A 85 -14.94 6.60 -5.04
CA GLY A 85 -13.60 6.15 -4.69
C GLY A 85 -13.27 6.38 -3.22
N GLU A 86 -13.75 7.47 -2.63
CA GLU A 86 -13.69 7.73 -1.19
C GLU A 86 -14.47 6.69 -0.41
N ASP A 87 -15.74 6.47 -0.78
CA ASP A 87 -16.57 5.41 -0.19
C ASP A 87 -15.89 4.04 -0.21
N PHE A 88 -15.19 3.75 -1.30
CA PHE A 88 -14.44 2.51 -1.43
C PHE A 88 -13.26 2.45 -0.46
N PHE A 89 -12.50 3.52 -0.31
CA PHE A 89 -11.35 3.58 0.58
C PHE A 89 -11.73 3.49 2.06
N GLU A 90 -12.82 4.15 2.43
CA GLU A 90 -13.32 4.19 3.80
C GLU A 90 -14.10 2.93 4.20
N HIS A 91 -14.52 2.15 3.20
CA HIS A 91 -15.34 0.97 3.41
C HIS A 91 -14.70 -0.03 4.40
N LEU A 92 -15.49 -0.47 5.37
CA LEU A 92 -15.13 -1.56 6.25
C LEU A 92 -15.54 -2.88 5.61
N TYR A 93 -14.56 -3.58 5.05
CA TYR A 93 -14.79 -4.87 4.43
C TYR A 93 -15.10 -5.95 5.46
N ASN A 94 -15.95 -6.89 5.08
CA ASN A 94 -16.23 -8.08 5.86
C ASN A 94 -16.45 -9.30 4.93
N ILE A 95 -16.62 -10.49 5.50
CA ILE A 95 -16.73 -11.74 4.74
C ILE A 95 -18.16 -12.11 4.34
N THR A 96 -19.17 -11.40 4.83
CA THR A 96 -20.57 -11.82 4.72
C THR A 96 -21.50 -10.81 4.03
N GLU A 97 -21.20 -9.54 4.08
CA GLU A 97 -22.10 -8.48 3.59
C GLU A 97 -21.85 -8.11 2.14
N ALA A 98 -22.89 -8.19 1.32
CA ALA A 98 -22.87 -7.66 -0.03
C ALA A 98 -23.01 -6.12 0.00
N PRO A 99 -22.53 -5.39 -1.05
CA PRO A 99 -21.84 -5.92 -2.23
C PRO A 99 -20.33 -6.12 -2.05
N ARG A 100 -19.72 -5.57 -1.00
CA ARG A 100 -18.28 -5.54 -0.83
C ARG A 100 -17.83 -6.44 0.32
N LYS A 101 -17.95 -7.74 0.14
CA LYS A 101 -17.48 -8.74 1.10
C LYS A 101 -15.97 -8.60 1.36
N GLY A 102 -15.19 -8.87 0.40
CA GLY A 102 -13.79 -8.56 0.19
C GLY A 102 -12.75 -8.95 1.21
N LEU A 103 -13.09 -9.42 2.41
CA LEU A 103 -12.09 -9.99 3.29
C LEU A 103 -11.87 -11.45 2.94
N GLY A 104 -10.62 -11.81 2.61
CA GLY A 104 -10.22 -13.18 2.45
C GLY A 104 -10.21 -13.95 3.77
N PRO A 105 -9.86 -15.25 3.76
CA PRO A 105 -9.82 -16.05 4.98
C PRO A 105 -8.78 -15.55 6.00
N ALA A 106 -7.80 -14.76 5.55
CA ALA A 106 -6.88 -14.01 6.40
C ALA A 106 -6.61 -12.63 5.79
N TRP A 107 -6.38 -11.62 6.62
CA TRP A 107 -6.13 -10.24 6.19
C TRP A 107 -5.22 -9.47 7.13
N VAL A 108 -4.67 -8.37 6.64
CA VAL A 108 -3.86 -7.42 7.42
C VAL A 108 -4.76 -6.39 8.09
N ARG A 109 -5.67 -5.78 7.32
CA ARG A 109 -6.66 -4.78 7.78
C ARG A 109 -7.96 -4.98 7.05
N SER A 110 -9.04 -4.57 7.67
CA SER A 110 -10.40 -4.63 7.10
C SER A 110 -10.80 -3.33 6.39
N SER A 111 -10.00 -2.28 6.47
CA SER A 111 -10.22 -1.02 5.78
C SER A 111 -8.91 -0.29 5.55
N CYS A 112 -8.83 0.50 4.46
CA CYS A 112 -7.66 1.30 4.17
C CYS A 112 -7.51 2.46 5.16
N ILE A 113 -8.62 3.04 5.63
CA ILE A 113 -8.61 4.16 6.58
C ILE A 113 -8.09 3.76 7.98
N HIS A 114 -8.06 2.46 8.30
CA HIS A 114 -7.44 2.00 9.55
C HIS A 114 -5.94 2.34 9.59
N CYS A 115 -5.25 2.27 8.46
CA CYS A 115 -3.84 2.61 8.34
C CYS A 115 -3.60 4.08 7.99
N HIS A 116 -4.52 4.70 7.25
CA HIS A 116 -4.41 6.07 6.73
C HIS A 116 -5.49 7.00 7.31
N PRO A 117 -5.51 7.25 8.63
CA PRO A 117 -6.51 8.11 9.25
C PRO A 117 -6.43 9.51 8.65
N ASN A 118 -7.58 10.05 8.23
CA ASN A 118 -7.67 11.32 7.50
C ASN A 118 -6.73 11.37 6.27
N TYR A 119 -6.55 10.24 5.60
CA TYR A 119 -5.69 10.07 4.39
C TYR A 119 -4.21 10.39 4.65
N GLY A 120 -3.83 10.47 5.89
CA GLY A 120 -2.50 10.81 6.38
C GLY A 120 -1.68 9.60 6.83
N HIS A 121 -0.76 9.88 7.74
CA HIS A 121 0.11 8.89 8.36
C HIS A 121 -0.61 8.06 9.42
N GLY A 122 -0.12 6.85 9.67
CA GLY A 122 -0.46 6.09 10.87
C GLY A 122 -0.10 6.87 12.13
N LYS A 123 -0.84 6.63 13.21
CA LYS A 123 -0.58 7.24 14.51
C LYS A 123 0.47 6.43 15.27
N PHE A 124 1.24 7.10 16.11
CA PHE A 124 2.14 6.43 17.05
C PHE A 124 1.36 5.45 17.95
N GLN A 125 1.84 4.22 18.06
CA GLN A 125 1.22 3.16 18.82
C GLN A 125 2.26 2.33 19.56
N ASN A 126 1.90 1.86 20.76
CA ASN A 126 2.75 0.98 21.56
C ASN A 126 2.46 -0.50 21.32
N GLN A 127 1.39 -0.82 20.58
CA GLN A 127 0.95 -2.18 20.32
C GLN A 127 0.59 -2.32 18.83
N TYR A 128 0.82 -3.51 18.30
CA TYR A 128 0.33 -3.87 16.98
C TYR A 128 -1.11 -4.38 17.13
N GLN A 129 -2.08 -3.67 16.58
CA GLN A 129 -3.50 -4.02 16.63
C GLN A 129 -4.16 -3.74 15.29
N ALA A 130 -4.50 -4.78 14.55
CA ALA A 130 -5.06 -4.68 13.22
C ALA A 130 -6.38 -3.92 13.14
N ASP A 131 -7.24 -4.05 14.16
CA ASP A 131 -8.56 -3.42 14.19
C ASP A 131 -8.56 -2.02 14.81
N GLN A 132 -7.40 -1.53 15.25
CA GLN A 132 -7.31 -0.21 15.86
C GLN A 132 -7.15 0.87 14.78
N PHE A 133 -8.11 1.78 14.73
CA PHE A 133 -8.05 2.94 13.84
C PHE A 133 -6.78 3.79 14.08
N GLY A 134 -6.05 4.02 13.00
CA GLY A 134 -4.79 4.76 13.02
C GLY A 134 -3.56 3.91 13.35
N ASN A 135 -3.70 2.61 13.63
CA ASN A 135 -2.58 1.70 13.76
C ASN A 135 -2.06 1.32 12.37
N GLY A 136 -1.36 2.26 11.74
CA GLY A 136 -0.82 2.14 10.38
C GLY A 136 0.49 1.37 10.29
N TYR A 137 0.82 0.54 11.28
CA TYR A 137 2.03 -0.24 11.25
C TYR A 137 1.87 -1.48 10.36
N LEU A 138 2.92 -1.74 9.59
CA LEU A 138 3.09 -2.92 8.77
C LEU A 138 4.33 -3.67 9.25
N LEU A 139 4.24 -4.98 9.24
CA LEU A 139 5.36 -5.86 9.60
C LEU A 139 6.13 -6.23 8.33
N VAL A 140 7.44 -6.21 8.42
CA VAL A 140 8.32 -6.83 7.44
C VAL A 140 9.16 -7.87 8.15
N ILE A 141 9.01 -9.13 7.75
CA ILE A 141 9.72 -10.25 8.34
C ILE A 141 10.66 -10.82 7.28
N TYR A 142 11.93 -10.85 7.60
CA TYR A 142 12.99 -11.16 6.64
C TYR A 142 14.10 -11.98 7.24
N HIS A 143 14.87 -12.64 6.39
CA HIS A 143 16.08 -13.36 6.78
C HIS A 143 17.26 -12.40 6.87
N PRO A 144 17.91 -12.22 8.04
CA PRO A 144 19.06 -11.31 8.16
C PRO A 144 20.30 -11.83 7.42
N THR A 145 20.41 -13.13 7.26
CA THR A 145 21.52 -13.81 6.57
C THR A 145 21.00 -14.87 5.60
N ALA A 146 21.77 -15.22 4.59
CA ALA A 146 21.43 -16.33 3.70
C ALA A 146 21.41 -17.66 4.45
N GLY A 147 20.58 -18.59 4.01
CA GLY A 147 20.43 -19.90 4.66
C GLY A 147 19.45 -20.80 3.93
N THR A 148 18.84 -21.73 4.69
CA THR A 148 17.81 -22.64 4.21
C THR A 148 16.62 -22.66 5.15
N THR A 149 15.41 -22.72 4.58
CA THR A 149 14.16 -22.89 5.32
C THR A 149 14.10 -24.25 6.02
N ALA A 150 13.14 -24.44 6.93
CA ALA A 150 12.98 -25.72 7.62
C ALA A 150 12.66 -26.90 6.68
N ASP A 151 12.08 -26.62 5.49
CA ASP A 151 11.86 -27.61 4.42
C ASP A 151 13.01 -27.69 3.40
N GLY A 152 14.17 -27.10 3.71
CA GLY A 152 15.41 -27.23 2.93
C GLY A 152 15.57 -26.34 1.71
N LYS A 153 14.69 -25.33 1.51
CA LYS A 153 14.79 -24.39 0.39
C LYS A 153 15.79 -23.28 0.69
N PRO A 154 16.70 -22.94 -0.24
CA PRO A 154 17.64 -21.85 -0.04
C PRO A 154 16.96 -20.49 -0.08
N TYR A 155 17.43 -19.57 0.74
CA TYR A 155 17.03 -18.17 0.73
C TYR A 155 18.24 -17.23 0.80
N ALA A 156 18.08 -16.03 0.23
CA ALA A 156 19.10 -14.98 0.28
C ALA A 156 18.96 -14.13 1.55
N ALA A 157 20.05 -13.49 1.95
CA ALA A 157 19.99 -12.43 2.97
C ALA A 157 19.05 -11.30 2.53
N ASN A 158 18.35 -10.69 3.48
CA ASN A 158 17.35 -9.64 3.29
C ASN A 158 16.14 -10.04 2.43
N SER A 159 15.94 -11.32 2.13
CA SER A 159 14.71 -11.81 1.51
C SER A 159 13.60 -11.99 2.54
N TYR A 160 12.34 -11.77 2.11
CA TYR A 160 11.18 -12.09 2.95
C TYR A 160 11.13 -13.58 3.28
N ILE A 161 10.67 -13.92 4.48
CA ILE A 161 10.38 -15.30 4.82
C ILE A 161 9.21 -15.82 3.97
N SER A 162 9.20 -17.12 3.69
CA SER A 162 8.19 -17.74 2.81
C SER A 162 6.97 -18.30 3.55
N GLU A 163 7.06 -18.41 4.87
CA GLU A 163 6.03 -19.02 5.71
C GLU A 163 4.81 -18.12 5.91
N VAL A 164 5.01 -16.81 5.81
CA VAL A 164 3.93 -15.81 5.78
C VAL A 164 4.04 -14.95 4.53
N THR A 165 3.00 -14.17 4.23
CA THR A 165 3.01 -13.26 3.08
C THR A 165 3.95 -12.07 3.32
N GLY A 166 4.37 -11.39 2.25
CA GLY A 166 5.23 -10.20 2.34
C GLY A 166 4.59 -9.03 3.12
N MET A 167 3.25 -9.04 3.26
CA MET A 167 2.50 -8.24 4.24
C MET A 167 1.80 -9.22 5.18
N PRO A 168 2.42 -9.55 6.33
CA PRO A 168 1.94 -10.60 7.21
C PRO A 168 0.56 -10.30 7.79
N GLN A 169 -0.32 -11.27 7.70
CA GLN A 169 -1.69 -11.18 8.17
C GLN A 169 -1.78 -11.58 9.63
N THR A 170 -2.51 -10.79 10.41
CA THR A 170 -2.73 -10.99 11.86
C THR A 170 -4.19 -11.20 12.22
N LYS A 171 -5.06 -11.28 11.20
CA LYS A 171 -6.48 -11.58 11.34
C LYS A 171 -6.88 -12.72 10.42
N ALA A 172 -7.88 -13.49 10.83
CA ALA A 172 -8.48 -14.54 10.01
C ALA A 172 -9.95 -14.75 10.38
N MET A 173 -10.71 -15.30 9.45
CA MET A 173 -12.09 -15.71 9.70
C MET A 173 -12.14 -17.01 10.51
N THR A 174 -13.13 -17.12 11.39
CA THR A 174 -13.43 -18.37 12.11
C THR A 174 -13.73 -19.50 11.10
N PRO A 175 -13.15 -20.71 11.26
CA PRO A 175 -12.38 -21.20 12.41
C PRO A 175 -10.86 -21.02 12.30
N PHE A 176 -10.35 -20.35 11.29
CA PHE A 176 -8.91 -20.27 11.04
C PHE A 176 -8.20 -19.36 12.04
N SER A 177 -7.02 -19.79 12.48
CA SER A 177 -6.08 -18.95 13.20
C SER A 177 -5.33 -18.05 12.24
N ALA A 178 -5.14 -16.77 12.59
CA ALA A 178 -4.35 -15.88 11.77
C ALA A 178 -2.92 -16.40 11.55
N PRO A 179 -2.26 -16.11 10.40
CA PRO A 179 -0.87 -16.50 10.17
C PRO A 179 0.09 -16.10 11.29
N ILE A 180 -0.16 -14.93 11.91
CA ILE A 180 0.56 -14.48 13.11
C ILE A 180 -0.45 -14.09 14.18
N ASP A 181 -0.25 -14.60 15.37
CA ASP A 181 -1.00 -14.15 16.56
C ASP A 181 -0.52 -12.76 17.00
N GLU A 182 -1.32 -11.73 16.70
CA GLU A 182 -0.93 -10.33 16.98
C GLU A 182 -0.72 -10.05 18.48
N LYS A 183 -1.29 -10.84 19.38
CA LYS A 183 -1.12 -10.67 20.82
C LYS A 183 0.31 -10.96 21.29
N GLN A 184 1.07 -11.69 20.48
CA GLN A 184 2.46 -12.02 20.75
C GLN A 184 3.47 -11.09 20.04
N ILE A 185 2.98 -10.08 19.32
CA ILE A 185 3.83 -9.06 18.71
C ILE A 185 4.20 -8.03 19.77
N ASN A 186 5.48 -7.92 20.09
CA ASN A 186 5.98 -6.95 21.04
C ASN A 186 6.67 -5.78 20.32
N ILE A 187 6.27 -4.55 20.65
CA ILE A 187 6.88 -3.31 20.18
C ILE A 187 7.50 -2.62 21.38
N GLN A 188 8.80 -2.44 21.35
CA GLN A 188 9.55 -1.69 22.34
C GLN A 188 10.11 -0.42 21.71
N TRP A 189 9.76 0.73 22.25
CA TRP A 189 10.30 2.01 21.84
C TRP A 189 11.56 2.33 22.63
N ASN A 190 12.66 2.50 21.92
CA ASN A 190 13.95 2.84 22.47
C ASN A 190 14.27 4.30 22.22
N GLU A 191 14.85 4.95 23.21
CA GLU A 191 15.28 6.36 23.12
C GLU A 191 16.75 6.43 22.68
N VAL A 192 17.03 7.31 21.73
CA VAL A 192 18.38 7.61 21.24
C VAL A 192 18.69 9.06 21.52
N THR A 193 19.68 9.29 22.35
CA THR A 193 20.14 10.63 22.78
C THR A 193 21.50 11.00 22.21
N THR A 194 22.16 10.05 21.53
CA THR A 194 23.50 10.22 20.95
C THR A 194 23.53 9.86 19.47
N MET A 195 24.30 10.61 18.71
CA MET A 195 24.62 10.30 17.31
C MET A 195 25.53 9.06 17.21
N PRO A 196 25.66 8.41 16.05
CA PRO A 196 26.65 7.34 15.83
C PRO A 196 28.09 7.76 16.15
N SER A 197 28.41 9.05 16.06
CA SER A 197 29.70 9.62 16.47
C SER A 197 29.93 9.66 17.98
N GLY A 198 28.94 9.28 18.81
CA GLY A 198 28.98 9.39 20.27
C GLY A 198 28.65 10.78 20.82
N LEU A 199 28.37 11.76 19.96
CA LEU A 199 27.98 13.10 20.41
C LEU A 199 26.51 13.12 20.83
N ALA A 200 26.20 13.89 21.88
CA ALA A 200 24.81 14.10 22.30
C ALA A 200 24.02 14.82 21.20
N MET A 201 22.78 14.39 21.01
CA MET A 201 21.85 15.04 20.08
C MET A 201 21.39 16.37 20.66
N LYS A 202 21.76 17.45 19.99
CA LYS A 202 21.44 18.83 20.40
C LYS A 202 21.09 19.66 19.18
N PHE A 203 20.12 20.55 19.33
CA PHE A 203 19.84 21.55 18.30
C PHE A 203 21.02 22.49 18.12
N PRO A 204 21.48 22.76 16.88
CA PRO A 204 22.66 23.57 16.62
C PRO A 204 22.53 25.01 17.12
N LYS A 205 21.32 25.57 17.14
CA LYS A 205 21.08 27.00 17.44
C LYS A 205 21.18 27.32 18.92
N ASP A 206 20.61 26.51 19.79
CA ASP A 206 20.46 26.79 21.22
C ASP A 206 21.12 25.75 22.13
N GLY A 207 21.55 24.62 21.54
CA GLY A 207 22.17 23.53 22.28
C GLY A 207 21.19 22.72 23.13
N GLU A 208 19.88 22.94 22.96
CA GLU A 208 18.85 22.14 23.62
C GLU A 208 18.98 20.67 23.21
N ALA A 209 18.93 19.78 24.20
CA ALA A 209 19.01 18.33 23.95
C ALA A 209 17.69 17.79 23.44
N PHE A 210 17.75 16.89 22.49
CA PHE A 210 16.58 16.13 22.01
C PHE A 210 16.89 14.64 21.96
N ALA A 211 15.83 13.83 21.95
CA ALA A 211 15.89 12.39 21.76
C ALA A 211 15.07 11.97 20.55
N LEU A 212 15.56 10.96 19.85
CA LEU A 212 14.77 10.24 18.86
C LEU A 212 14.25 8.94 19.46
N GLN A 213 13.13 8.46 18.96
CA GLN A 213 12.60 7.16 19.33
C GLN A 213 12.53 6.26 18.10
N TYR A 214 12.93 5.00 18.27
CA TYR A 214 12.75 3.98 17.23
C TYR A 214 12.19 2.71 17.83
N PRO A 215 11.36 1.96 17.06
CA PRO A 215 10.78 0.72 17.52
C PRO A 215 11.72 -0.46 17.30
N GLU A 216 11.84 -1.33 18.31
CA GLU A 216 12.28 -2.70 18.14
C GLU A 216 11.06 -3.61 18.20
N VAL A 217 10.92 -4.52 17.24
CA VAL A 217 9.79 -5.42 17.16
C VAL A 217 10.27 -6.84 17.24
N THR A 218 9.64 -7.61 18.11
CA THR A 218 9.92 -9.05 18.23
C THR A 218 8.63 -9.86 18.14
N ILE A 219 8.71 -10.97 17.42
CA ILE A 219 7.64 -11.96 17.28
C ILE A 219 8.26 -13.31 17.60
N PRO A 220 7.83 -13.98 18.68
CA PRO A 220 8.35 -15.30 19.01
C PRO A 220 7.88 -16.33 17.98
N GLN A 221 8.67 -17.38 17.77
CA GLN A 221 8.31 -18.45 16.83
C GLN A 221 6.96 -19.11 17.15
N SER A 222 6.54 -19.11 18.44
CA SER A 222 5.22 -19.62 18.86
C SER A 222 4.06 -18.87 18.23
N ALA A 223 4.23 -17.58 17.91
CA ALA A 223 3.18 -16.74 17.34
C ALA A 223 2.79 -17.13 15.90
N PHE A 224 3.67 -17.86 15.20
CA PHE A 224 3.39 -18.24 13.81
C PHE A 224 2.53 -19.50 13.75
N ASN A 225 1.36 -19.36 13.14
CA ASN A 225 0.42 -20.46 12.87
C ASN A 225 0.68 -21.04 11.47
N THR A 226 1.91 -21.47 11.25
CA THR A 226 2.42 -22.02 9.98
C THR A 226 3.14 -23.34 10.19
N ASN A 227 3.16 -24.18 9.15
CA ASN A 227 3.91 -25.43 9.13
C ASN A 227 4.65 -25.56 7.77
N PRO A 228 5.99 -25.39 7.72
CA PRO A 228 6.87 -25.19 8.88
C PRO A 228 6.73 -23.83 9.54
N LYS A 229 7.24 -23.70 10.75
CA LYS A 229 7.43 -22.39 11.40
C LYS A 229 8.73 -21.75 10.85
N PRO A 230 8.80 -20.40 10.75
CA PRO A 230 10.00 -19.72 10.27
C PRO A 230 11.18 -19.90 11.22
N ASN A 231 12.38 -19.86 10.64
CA ASN A 231 13.65 -19.83 11.36
C ASN A 231 14.52 -18.69 10.87
N ASN A 232 15.52 -18.27 11.64
CA ASN A 232 16.50 -17.24 11.27
C ASN A 232 15.82 -16.01 10.62
N TYR A 233 14.98 -15.34 11.37
CA TYR A 233 14.26 -14.16 10.91
C TYR A 233 14.42 -12.98 11.88
N GLU A 234 14.31 -11.80 11.31
CA GLU A 234 14.17 -10.53 12.02
C GLU A 234 12.90 -9.84 11.57
N VAL A 235 12.44 -8.90 12.39
CA VAL A 235 11.22 -8.14 12.16
C VAL A 235 11.56 -6.66 12.19
N ARG A 236 11.07 -5.91 11.22
CA ARG A 236 11.02 -4.45 11.30
C ARG A 236 9.60 -3.96 11.18
N LEU A 237 9.34 -2.82 11.78
CA LEU A 237 8.09 -2.11 11.72
C LEU A 237 8.20 -1.00 10.68
N GLU A 238 7.23 -0.97 9.78
CA GLU A 238 7.08 0.14 8.82
C GLU A 238 5.78 0.88 9.16
N SER A 239 5.84 2.22 9.10
CA SER A 239 4.64 3.06 9.26
C SER A 239 4.11 3.45 7.90
N THR A 240 2.79 3.52 7.77
CA THR A 240 2.16 4.05 6.57
C THR A 240 2.40 5.55 6.44
N ILE A 241 2.55 5.99 5.19
CA ILE A 241 2.71 7.41 4.84
C ILE A 241 1.37 8.05 4.51
N GLY A 242 1.33 9.38 4.42
CA GLY A 242 0.19 10.10 3.84
C GLY A 242 0.04 9.77 2.36
N ILE A 243 -1.20 9.75 1.89
CA ILE A 243 -1.53 9.41 0.50
C ILE A 243 -2.00 10.61 -0.34
N TYR A 244 -2.17 11.77 0.29
CA TYR A 244 -2.47 13.02 -0.40
C TYR A 244 -1.30 13.50 -1.27
N GLY A 245 -1.59 14.17 -2.37
CA GLY A 245 -0.58 14.67 -3.30
C GLY A 245 0.15 13.59 -4.13
N THR A 246 -0.15 12.32 -3.92
CA THR A 246 0.48 11.21 -4.66
C THR A 246 0.15 11.23 -6.15
N GLY A 247 -0.98 11.82 -6.54
CA GLY A 247 -1.31 12.06 -7.95
C GLY A 247 -0.31 12.97 -8.66
N LEU A 248 0.22 13.99 -7.98
CA LEU A 248 1.30 14.84 -8.52
C LEU A 248 2.60 14.05 -8.69
N LEU A 249 2.94 13.20 -7.73
CA LEU A 249 4.11 12.32 -7.84
C LEU A 249 3.97 11.32 -8.99
N ASP A 250 2.75 10.80 -9.21
CA ASP A 250 2.47 9.88 -10.32
C ASP A 250 2.62 10.57 -11.68
N ALA A 251 2.33 11.86 -11.75
CA ALA A 251 2.44 12.68 -12.95
C ALA A 251 3.87 13.13 -13.28
N ILE A 252 4.85 12.97 -12.38
CA ILE A 252 6.24 13.35 -12.66
C ILE A 252 6.76 12.55 -13.85
N ASP A 253 7.31 13.29 -14.84
CA ASP A 253 7.87 12.70 -16.03
C ASP A 253 9.16 11.92 -15.71
N GLN A 254 9.30 10.74 -16.34
CA GLN A 254 10.45 9.88 -16.10
C GLN A 254 11.77 10.44 -16.64
N ASP A 255 11.73 11.32 -17.65
CA ASP A 255 12.92 11.97 -18.18
C ASP A 255 13.40 13.11 -17.26
N ASP A 256 12.48 13.77 -16.56
CA ASP A 256 12.84 14.74 -15.52
C ASP A 256 13.45 14.05 -14.31
N MET A 257 12.89 12.92 -13.88
CA MET A 257 13.53 12.07 -12.86
C MET A 257 14.95 11.65 -13.30
N LYS A 258 15.11 11.27 -14.55
CA LYS A 258 16.42 10.88 -15.11
C LYS A 258 17.46 11.99 -14.99
N LYS A 259 17.08 13.25 -15.28
CA LYS A 259 17.96 14.40 -15.10
C LYS A 259 18.42 14.59 -13.66
N VAL A 260 17.51 14.39 -12.69
CA VAL A 260 17.85 14.43 -11.26
C VAL A 260 18.87 13.35 -10.92
N TYR A 261 18.60 12.10 -11.30
CA TYR A 261 19.54 10.99 -11.07
C TYR A 261 20.89 11.20 -11.73
N GLN A 262 20.92 11.72 -12.97
CA GLN A 262 22.15 12.07 -13.66
C GLN A 262 22.96 13.15 -12.92
N ASN A 263 22.28 14.08 -12.26
CA ASN A 263 22.94 15.09 -11.44
C ASN A 263 23.46 14.49 -10.12
N GLU A 264 22.65 13.71 -9.41
CA GLU A 264 23.04 13.07 -8.14
C GLU A 264 24.19 12.09 -8.32
N ALA A 265 24.22 11.33 -9.41
CA ALA A 265 25.29 10.37 -9.72
C ALA A 265 26.69 11.00 -9.80
N LYS A 266 26.80 12.32 -9.89
CA LYS A 266 28.08 13.04 -9.86
C LYS A 266 28.66 13.14 -8.44
N TYR A 267 27.82 13.00 -7.42
CA TYR A 267 28.18 13.30 -6.03
C TYR A 267 28.03 12.08 -5.13
N VAL A 268 27.13 11.14 -5.46
CA VAL A 268 26.82 9.96 -4.66
C VAL A 268 26.75 8.72 -5.53
N GLU A 269 26.94 7.57 -4.90
CA GLU A 269 26.71 6.28 -5.53
C GLU A 269 25.23 5.92 -5.43
N LEU A 270 24.58 5.81 -6.58
CA LEU A 270 23.17 5.46 -6.68
C LEU A 270 22.97 3.94 -6.59
N ASN A 271 21.78 3.53 -6.17
CA ASN A 271 21.41 2.11 -6.12
C ASN A 271 21.58 1.45 -7.52
N PRO A 272 22.46 0.45 -7.67
CA PRO A 272 22.70 -0.18 -8.97
C PRO A 272 21.49 -0.95 -9.52
N GLY A 273 20.51 -1.27 -8.67
CA GLY A 273 19.22 -1.80 -9.10
C GLY A 273 18.34 -0.79 -9.84
N MET A 274 18.61 0.51 -9.69
CA MET A 274 17.88 1.59 -10.34
C MET A 274 18.70 2.33 -11.40
N TRP A 275 20.02 2.43 -11.21
CA TRP A 275 20.90 3.24 -12.03
C TRP A 275 22.09 2.48 -12.56
N ASP A 276 22.28 2.45 -13.87
CA ASP A 276 23.46 1.93 -14.52
C ASP A 276 24.52 3.04 -14.65
N LYS A 277 25.49 3.04 -13.78
CA LYS A 277 26.56 4.05 -13.75
C LYS A 277 27.37 4.11 -15.06
N ALA A 278 27.56 2.98 -15.72
CA ALA A 278 28.34 2.92 -16.95
C ALA A 278 27.59 3.56 -18.12
N LYS A 279 26.28 3.43 -18.15
CA LYS A 279 25.42 4.04 -19.18
C LYS A 279 24.99 5.45 -18.82
N ASN A 280 25.13 5.87 -17.57
CA ASN A 280 24.54 7.07 -16.99
C ASN A 280 23.03 7.17 -17.28
N ASP A 281 22.33 6.03 -17.07
CA ASP A 281 20.93 5.82 -17.40
C ASP A 281 20.27 4.80 -16.44
N TRP A 282 18.95 4.66 -16.56
CA TRP A 282 18.19 3.65 -15.83
C TRP A 282 18.75 2.24 -16.02
N ALA A 283 18.90 1.52 -14.93
CA ALA A 283 19.27 0.11 -14.96
C ALA A 283 18.16 -0.75 -15.58
N GLY A 284 18.54 -1.76 -16.35
CA GLY A 284 17.61 -2.69 -17.00
C GLY A 284 17.30 -2.36 -18.45
N ASP A 285 16.26 -3.01 -18.97
CA ASP A 285 15.84 -2.90 -20.37
C ASP A 285 14.36 -2.48 -20.45
N PRO A 286 14.04 -1.29 -21.00
CA PRO A 286 12.67 -0.81 -21.19
C PRO A 286 11.84 -1.65 -22.19
N ASN A 287 12.50 -2.49 -22.99
CA ASN A 287 11.82 -3.34 -23.97
C ASN A 287 11.64 -4.79 -23.49
N ALA A 288 12.02 -5.09 -22.26
CA ALA A 288 11.86 -6.43 -21.69
C ALA A 288 10.38 -6.84 -21.55
N LYS A 289 10.13 -8.14 -21.54
CA LYS A 289 8.77 -8.69 -21.36
C LYS A 289 8.29 -8.65 -19.91
N THR A 290 9.20 -8.47 -18.96
CA THR A 290 8.94 -8.48 -17.51
C THR A 290 9.65 -7.32 -16.85
N SER A 291 9.17 -6.92 -15.67
CA SER A 291 9.83 -5.91 -14.84
C SER A 291 11.28 -6.29 -14.55
N ASN A 292 12.20 -5.34 -14.69
CA ASN A 292 13.63 -5.55 -14.47
C ASN A 292 14.34 -4.22 -14.18
N GLY A 293 15.34 -4.24 -13.32
CA GLY A 293 16.06 -3.02 -12.94
C GLY A 293 15.13 -1.91 -12.47
N ALA A 294 15.27 -0.72 -13.04
CA ALA A 294 14.40 0.42 -12.79
C ALA A 294 13.01 0.30 -13.44
N TRP A 295 12.83 -0.62 -14.35
CA TRP A 295 11.62 -0.73 -15.16
C TRP A 295 10.58 -1.66 -14.54
N TYR A 296 9.34 -1.19 -14.49
CA TYR A 296 8.17 -1.91 -14.00
C TYR A 296 7.17 -2.08 -15.14
N LYS A 297 6.70 -3.32 -15.35
CA LYS A 297 5.69 -3.60 -16.37
C LYS A 297 4.30 -3.31 -15.82
N LEU A 298 3.61 -2.37 -16.43
CA LEU A 298 2.22 -2.04 -16.11
C LEU A 298 1.24 -3.09 -16.64
N ALA A 299 0.01 -3.04 -16.15
CA ALA A 299 -1.06 -3.98 -16.54
C ALA A 299 -1.38 -3.96 -18.04
N ASP A 300 -1.22 -2.80 -18.71
CA ASP A 300 -1.40 -2.64 -20.15
C ASP A 300 -0.21 -3.16 -20.99
N GLY A 301 0.85 -3.64 -20.33
CA GLY A 301 2.05 -4.18 -20.95
C GLY A 301 3.14 -3.15 -21.23
N THR A 302 2.89 -1.87 -20.98
CA THR A 302 3.91 -0.82 -21.10
C THR A 302 4.92 -0.87 -19.96
N MET A 303 6.10 -0.28 -20.17
CA MET A 303 7.14 -0.19 -19.15
C MET A 303 7.20 1.25 -18.63
N ALA A 304 7.29 1.40 -17.30
CA ALA A 304 7.46 2.68 -16.65
C ALA A 304 8.57 2.61 -15.60
N VAL A 305 9.24 3.73 -15.34
CA VAL A 305 10.27 3.80 -14.31
C VAL A 305 9.61 3.72 -12.93
N LYS A 306 10.18 2.91 -12.04
CA LYS A 306 9.76 2.81 -10.64
C LYS A 306 9.98 4.13 -9.90
N LYS A 307 8.98 4.62 -9.20
CA LYS A 307 9.02 5.90 -8.48
C LYS A 307 8.26 5.89 -7.15
N PHE A 308 7.55 4.81 -6.84
CA PHE A 308 6.83 4.71 -5.59
C PHE A 308 7.50 3.75 -4.62
N THR A 309 7.23 3.99 -3.35
CA THR A 309 7.90 3.46 -2.16
C THR A 309 9.37 3.90 -2.07
N TYR A 310 9.87 3.98 -0.85
CA TYR A 310 11.30 4.29 -0.62
C TYR A 310 12.24 3.24 -1.23
N ALA A 311 11.75 2.03 -1.47
CA ALA A 311 12.50 0.95 -2.12
C ALA A 311 12.40 0.98 -3.65
N MET A 312 11.70 1.96 -4.25
CA MET A 312 11.49 2.09 -5.69
C MET A 312 11.01 0.78 -6.32
N THR A 313 9.94 0.20 -5.78
CA THR A 313 9.44 -1.11 -6.20
C THR A 313 8.24 -1.05 -7.12
N ARG A 314 7.62 0.13 -7.29
CA ARG A 314 6.39 0.34 -8.08
C ARG A 314 6.52 1.53 -9.01
N ALA A 315 5.83 1.46 -10.17
CA ALA A 315 5.90 2.49 -11.19
C ALA A 315 4.77 3.52 -11.12
N SER A 316 3.54 3.08 -10.95
CA SER A 316 2.37 3.95 -10.90
C SER A 316 1.50 3.64 -9.69
N LEU A 317 0.61 4.56 -9.33
CA LEU A 317 -0.39 4.32 -8.29
C LEU A 317 -1.32 3.14 -8.62
N GLN A 318 -1.59 2.89 -9.90
CA GLN A 318 -2.43 1.78 -10.35
C GLN A 318 -1.83 0.42 -9.99
N ASP A 319 -0.55 0.24 -10.26
CA ASP A 319 0.16 -1.02 -9.96
C ASP A 319 0.84 -1.02 -8.58
N GLY A 320 0.97 0.15 -7.99
CA GLY A 320 1.65 0.34 -6.72
C GLY A 320 0.72 0.27 -5.53
N ALA A 321 0.46 1.44 -4.97
CA ALA A 321 -0.28 1.56 -3.72
C ALA A 321 -1.74 1.10 -3.85
N GLY A 322 -2.42 1.43 -4.97
CA GLY A 322 -3.82 1.08 -5.17
C GLY A 322 -4.04 -0.41 -5.34
N ALA A 323 -3.58 -0.96 -6.46
CA ALA A 323 -3.90 -2.34 -6.84
C ALA A 323 -3.36 -3.39 -5.90
N ASN A 324 -2.08 -3.27 -5.52
CA ASN A 324 -1.46 -4.23 -4.60
C ASN A 324 -2.00 -4.09 -3.19
N ALA A 325 -2.12 -2.86 -2.67
CA ALA A 325 -2.55 -2.64 -1.31
C ALA A 325 -3.93 -3.24 -1.04
N ILE A 326 -4.89 -3.05 -1.95
CA ILE A 326 -6.22 -3.61 -1.78
C ILE A 326 -6.16 -5.13 -1.65
N TRP A 327 -5.50 -5.79 -2.58
CA TRP A 327 -5.41 -7.25 -2.58
C TRP A 327 -4.62 -7.81 -1.40
N ASN A 328 -3.44 -7.29 -1.12
CA ASN A 328 -2.57 -7.86 -0.08
C ASN A 328 -2.90 -7.39 1.35
N ILE A 329 -3.70 -6.34 1.52
CA ILE A 329 -4.18 -5.91 2.84
C ILE A 329 -5.51 -6.59 3.20
N THR A 330 -6.46 -6.63 2.28
CA THR A 330 -7.82 -7.12 2.54
C THR A 330 -8.13 -8.47 1.91
N ASN A 331 -7.30 -8.95 1.00
CA ASN A 331 -7.59 -10.11 0.14
C ASN A 331 -8.78 -9.93 -0.82
N VAL A 332 -9.15 -8.69 -1.14
CA VAL A 332 -10.17 -8.40 -2.16
C VAL A 332 -9.70 -8.86 -3.53
N THR A 333 -10.51 -9.66 -4.20
CA THR A 333 -10.21 -10.15 -5.55
C THR A 333 -10.60 -9.13 -6.62
N ARG A 334 -9.85 -9.16 -7.72
CA ARG A 334 -10.02 -8.28 -8.89
C ARG A 334 -9.81 -9.07 -10.18
N SER A 335 -10.13 -8.47 -11.32
CA SER A 335 -9.94 -9.05 -12.65
C SER A 335 -8.52 -9.54 -12.94
N ASP A 336 -7.52 -8.94 -12.34
CA ASP A 336 -6.10 -9.30 -12.49
C ASP A 336 -5.53 -10.08 -11.29
N ARG A 337 -6.30 -10.26 -10.21
CA ARG A 337 -5.93 -10.96 -8.98
C ARG A 337 -7.10 -11.75 -8.42
N HIS A 338 -7.37 -12.90 -9.03
CA HIS A 338 -8.46 -13.81 -8.62
C HIS A 338 -8.04 -14.83 -7.57
N TYR A 339 -6.92 -14.67 -6.92
CA TYR A 339 -6.36 -15.67 -6.00
C TYR A 339 -6.04 -15.06 -4.65
N LEU A 340 -6.10 -15.91 -3.63
CA LEU A 340 -5.85 -15.48 -2.25
C LEU A 340 -4.39 -15.08 -2.03
N TYR A 341 -4.19 -14.05 -1.24
CA TYR A 341 -2.90 -13.67 -0.72
C TYR A 341 -2.63 -14.42 0.60
N THR A 342 -2.19 -15.67 0.47
CA THR A 342 -1.93 -16.61 1.55
C THR A 342 -0.65 -17.41 1.26
N THR A 343 -0.25 -18.33 2.16
CA THR A 343 0.93 -19.16 1.95
C THR A 343 0.61 -20.65 2.12
N PRO A 344 1.36 -21.55 1.43
CA PRO A 344 1.22 -22.99 1.65
C PRO A 344 1.53 -23.44 3.08
N ALA A 345 2.44 -22.72 3.78
CA ALA A 345 2.77 -23.05 5.16
C ALA A 345 1.61 -22.80 6.12
N TRP A 346 0.88 -21.68 5.92
CA TRP A 346 -0.34 -21.40 6.67
C TRP A 346 -1.47 -22.37 6.31
N ALA A 347 -1.67 -22.63 5.03
CA ALA A 347 -2.67 -23.59 4.55
C ALA A 347 -2.48 -24.98 5.17
N LYS A 348 -1.24 -25.44 5.21
CA LYS A 348 -0.89 -26.72 5.84
C LYS A 348 -1.22 -26.74 7.32
N TYR A 349 -0.83 -25.70 8.06
CA TYR A 349 -1.14 -25.59 9.50
C TYR A 349 -2.65 -25.69 9.75
N GLN A 350 -3.46 -24.87 9.03
CA GLN A 350 -4.92 -24.87 9.19
C GLN A 350 -5.55 -26.21 8.83
N SER A 351 -5.06 -26.87 7.78
CA SER A 351 -5.60 -28.16 7.33
C SER A 351 -5.26 -29.32 8.27
N GLU A 352 -4.24 -29.19 9.09
CA GLU A 352 -3.83 -30.20 10.08
C GLU A 352 -4.46 -29.96 11.48
N ASP A 353 -5.14 -28.82 11.67
CA ASP A 353 -5.77 -28.48 12.95
C ASP A 353 -7.11 -29.23 13.13
N PRO A 354 -7.24 -30.12 14.14
CA PRO A 354 -8.47 -30.86 14.38
C PRO A 354 -9.67 -29.97 14.76
N GLU A 355 -9.42 -28.80 15.36
CA GLU A 355 -10.49 -27.87 15.73
C GLU A 355 -11.07 -27.22 14.49
N VAL A 356 -10.24 -26.84 13.54
CA VAL A 356 -10.65 -26.32 12.23
C VAL A 356 -11.50 -27.35 11.48
N ILE A 357 -11.03 -28.60 11.40
CA ILE A 357 -11.74 -29.68 10.71
C ILE A 357 -13.10 -29.92 11.36
N SER A 358 -13.15 -30.06 12.68
CA SER A 358 -14.37 -30.27 13.44
C SER A 358 -15.38 -29.13 13.27
N TYR A 359 -14.90 -27.89 13.28
CA TYR A 359 -15.75 -26.72 13.13
C TYR A 359 -16.36 -26.66 11.71
N ILE A 360 -15.56 -26.88 10.67
CA ILE A 360 -16.04 -26.92 9.28
C ILE A 360 -17.05 -28.06 9.08
N LYS A 361 -16.77 -29.24 9.63
CA LYS A 361 -17.69 -30.38 9.58
C LYS A 361 -19.04 -30.05 10.16
N LYS A 362 -19.07 -29.31 11.24
CA LYS A 362 -20.32 -28.92 11.95
C LYS A 362 -21.07 -27.79 11.24
N HIS A 363 -20.37 -26.84 10.61
CA HIS A 363 -20.96 -25.58 10.16
C HIS A 363 -20.87 -25.37 8.63
N GLY A 364 -20.19 -26.25 7.88
CA GLY A 364 -19.97 -26.12 6.44
C GLY A 364 -20.93 -26.91 5.56
N ALA A 365 -21.84 -27.70 6.14
CA ALA A 365 -22.78 -28.53 5.37
C ALA A 365 -23.84 -27.69 4.63
N ASP A 366 -24.17 -26.51 5.15
CA ASP A 366 -25.10 -25.57 4.53
C ASP A 366 -24.42 -24.86 3.35
N GLU A 367 -25.01 -24.94 2.17
CA GLU A 367 -24.52 -24.33 0.93
C GLU A 367 -24.45 -22.79 1.02
N SER A 368 -25.23 -22.17 1.88
CA SER A 368 -25.17 -20.72 2.14
C SER A 368 -24.04 -20.30 3.08
N SER A 369 -23.42 -21.26 3.76
CA SER A 369 -22.32 -20.99 4.68
C SER A 369 -21.06 -20.57 3.95
N VAL A 370 -20.38 -19.55 4.43
CA VAL A 370 -19.03 -19.15 3.96
C VAL A 370 -17.99 -20.27 4.13
N LEU A 371 -18.30 -21.30 4.94
CA LEU A 371 -17.46 -22.47 5.15
C LEU A 371 -17.79 -23.63 4.20
N HIS A 372 -18.89 -23.53 3.44
CA HIS A 372 -19.30 -24.62 2.56
C HIS A 372 -18.22 -25.03 1.54
N PRO A 373 -17.47 -24.11 0.92
CA PRO A 373 -16.39 -24.46 0.01
C PRO A 373 -15.31 -25.36 0.63
N TYR A 374 -15.09 -25.27 1.94
CA TYR A 374 -14.11 -26.07 2.65
C TYR A 374 -14.67 -27.42 3.12
N TYR A 375 -15.99 -27.60 3.12
CA TYR A 375 -16.68 -28.77 3.64
C TYR A 375 -16.43 -30.05 2.80
N ALA A 376 -16.24 -29.90 1.50
CA ALA A 376 -16.01 -31.00 0.56
C ALA A 376 -17.09 -32.11 0.61
N ASP A 377 -16.73 -33.30 1.05
CA ASP A 377 -17.61 -34.46 1.21
C ASP A 377 -18.05 -34.69 2.67
N GLY A 378 -17.68 -33.77 3.57
CA GLY A 378 -17.97 -33.83 5.00
C GLY A 378 -17.12 -34.84 5.79
N THR A 379 -16.17 -35.53 5.14
CA THR A 379 -15.19 -36.37 5.84
C THR A 379 -14.01 -35.52 6.34
N ASP A 380 -13.37 -35.97 7.40
CA ASP A 380 -12.19 -35.26 7.93
C ASP A 380 -11.07 -35.14 6.90
N GLU A 381 -10.82 -36.21 6.13
CA GLU A 381 -9.82 -36.20 5.05
C GLU A 381 -10.23 -35.30 3.86
N GLY A 382 -11.51 -35.30 3.50
CA GLY A 382 -12.04 -34.42 2.45
C GLY A 382 -11.90 -32.95 2.85
N ILE A 383 -12.28 -32.59 4.07
CA ILE A 383 -12.16 -31.26 4.64
C ILE A 383 -10.68 -30.82 4.69
N LYS A 384 -9.81 -31.65 5.28
CA LYS A 384 -8.39 -31.42 5.36
C LYS A 384 -7.78 -31.11 4.00
N LYS A 385 -8.04 -31.98 3.03
CA LYS A 385 -7.57 -31.79 1.66
C LYS A 385 -8.08 -30.46 1.08
N ARG A 386 -9.36 -30.17 1.22
CA ARG A 386 -9.98 -28.98 0.65
C ARG A 386 -9.49 -27.69 1.31
N VAL A 387 -9.32 -27.66 2.62
CA VAL A 387 -8.74 -26.52 3.35
C VAL A 387 -7.35 -26.22 2.81
N ASN A 388 -6.50 -27.25 2.71
CA ASN A 388 -5.13 -27.05 2.20
C ASN A 388 -5.14 -26.57 0.74
N GLU A 389 -5.99 -27.12 -0.11
CA GLU A 389 -6.10 -26.73 -1.51
C GLU A 389 -6.51 -25.27 -1.68
N ILE A 390 -7.59 -24.83 -1.00
CA ILE A 390 -8.09 -23.47 -1.12
C ILE A 390 -7.11 -22.47 -0.51
N LEU A 391 -6.66 -22.69 0.72
CA LEU A 391 -5.82 -21.72 1.42
C LEU A 391 -4.40 -21.62 0.85
N SER A 392 -3.90 -22.62 0.13
CA SER A 392 -2.61 -22.57 -0.57
C SER A 392 -2.68 -21.94 -1.96
N CYS A 393 -3.87 -21.57 -2.42
CA CYS A 393 -4.09 -21.01 -3.76
C CYS A 393 -3.76 -19.52 -3.83
N ASN A 394 -2.48 -19.19 -3.70
CA ASN A 394 -1.95 -17.83 -3.78
C ASN A 394 -1.29 -17.50 -5.13
N ASN A 395 -1.56 -18.29 -6.17
CA ASN A 395 -0.90 -18.12 -7.46
C ASN A 395 -1.90 -18.34 -8.60
N ALA A 396 -2.09 -17.33 -9.46
CA ALA A 396 -2.95 -17.38 -10.65
C ALA A 396 -2.65 -18.55 -11.59
N ALA A 397 -1.40 -19.07 -11.59
CA ALA A 397 -1.03 -20.25 -12.38
C ALA A 397 -1.58 -21.56 -11.81
N LYS A 398 -2.17 -21.58 -10.62
CA LYS A 398 -2.77 -22.76 -10.00
C LYS A 398 -4.19 -23.02 -10.48
N SER A 399 -4.46 -22.78 -11.73
CA SER A 399 -5.55 -23.33 -12.51
C SER A 399 -6.99 -22.92 -12.20
N ALA A 400 -7.78 -22.85 -13.27
CA ALA A 400 -9.23 -22.80 -13.32
C ALA A 400 -9.96 -23.76 -12.36
N THR A 401 -9.30 -24.80 -11.85
CA THR A 401 -9.89 -25.76 -10.89
C THR A 401 -10.21 -25.10 -9.57
N PHE A 402 -9.42 -24.09 -9.14
CA PHE A 402 -9.60 -23.40 -7.88
C PHE A 402 -10.22 -22.01 -8.03
N GLU A 403 -10.32 -21.46 -9.23
CA GLU A 403 -10.93 -20.14 -9.46
C GLU A 403 -12.31 -20.01 -8.83
N LYS A 404 -13.11 -21.06 -8.90
CA LYS A 404 -14.45 -21.10 -8.26
C LYS A 404 -14.45 -20.95 -6.74
N TYR A 405 -13.30 -21.02 -6.07
CA TYR A 405 -13.18 -20.92 -4.62
C TYR A 405 -12.43 -19.66 -4.17
N LEU A 406 -12.13 -18.74 -5.08
CA LEU A 406 -11.23 -17.62 -4.80
C LEU A 406 -11.88 -16.45 -4.08
N LEU A 407 -13.19 -16.30 -4.20
CA LEU A 407 -13.93 -15.23 -3.54
C LEU A 407 -14.24 -15.62 -2.08
N ASN A 408 -13.27 -15.43 -1.20
CA ASN A 408 -13.38 -15.75 0.23
C ASN A 408 -13.87 -17.18 0.52
N GLY A 409 -13.49 -18.12 -0.35
CA GLY A 409 -13.94 -19.48 -0.25
C GLY A 409 -15.34 -19.74 -0.81
N ALA A 410 -16.08 -18.72 -1.24
CA ALA A 410 -17.34 -18.92 -1.96
C ALA A 410 -17.09 -19.42 -3.39
N PRO A 411 -18.01 -20.15 -4.00
CA PRO A 411 -17.90 -20.51 -5.41
C PRO A 411 -17.78 -19.25 -6.26
N TYR A 412 -16.78 -19.24 -7.13
CA TYR A 412 -16.63 -18.16 -8.11
C TYR A 412 -17.76 -18.18 -9.13
N ASN A 413 -18.48 -17.08 -9.24
CA ASN A 413 -19.61 -16.92 -10.14
C ASN A 413 -19.30 -16.09 -11.39
N GLY A 414 -18.03 -15.74 -11.61
CA GLY A 414 -17.58 -14.89 -12.72
C GLY A 414 -17.52 -13.40 -12.36
N GLU A 415 -17.76 -13.05 -11.11
CA GLU A 415 -17.70 -11.66 -10.62
C GLU A 415 -16.60 -11.51 -9.58
N GLU A 416 -15.77 -10.53 -9.74
CA GLU A 416 -14.77 -10.11 -8.74
C GLU A 416 -15.44 -9.27 -7.67
N GLU A 417 -14.86 -9.30 -6.45
CA GLU A 417 -15.34 -8.50 -5.32
C GLU A 417 -15.15 -7.00 -5.54
N MET A 418 -14.09 -6.63 -6.27
CA MET A 418 -13.87 -5.30 -6.80
C MET A 418 -14.02 -5.33 -8.32
N SER A 419 -15.04 -4.66 -8.85
CA SER A 419 -15.18 -4.49 -10.29
C SER A 419 -14.11 -3.54 -10.85
N ASP A 420 -13.85 -3.62 -12.15
CA ASP A 420 -12.96 -2.66 -12.83
C ASP A 420 -13.47 -1.22 -12.71
N LYS A 421 -14.80 -1.04 -12.56
CA LYS A 421 -15.40 0.26 -12.33
C LYS A 421 -15.10 0.82 -10.93
N ASP A 422 -15.24 0.00 -9.89
CA ASP A 422 -14.89 0.40 -8.52
C ASP A 422 -13.41 0.77 -8.44
N TYR A 423 -12.57 -0.01 -9.11
CA TYR A 423 -11.14 0.29 -9.18
C TYR A 423 -10.85 1.61 -9.90
N TYR A 424 -11.54 1.88 -11.01
CA TYR A 424 -11.44 3.16 -11.70
C TYR A 424 -11.84 4.32 -10.78
N ASP A 425 -12.98 4.22 -10.11
CA ASP A 425 -13.47 5.25 -9.19
C ASP A 425 -12.46 5.47 -8.04
N PHE A 426 -11.93 4.40 -7.46
CA PHE A 426 -10.87 4.47 -6.46
C PHE A 426 -9.62 5.18 -6.98
N MET A 427 -9.18 4.93 -8.20
CA MET A 427 -8.01 5.58 -8.77
C MET A 427 -8.24 7.06 -9.10
N VAL A 428 -9.46 7.43 -9.51
CA VAL A 428 -9.84 8.85 -9.68
C VAL A 428 -9.72 9.58 -8.34
N TRP A 429 -10.28 9.00 -7.29
CA TRP A 429 -10.19 9.55 -5.95
C TRP A 429 -8.73 9.66 -5.46
N HIS A 430 -7.97 8.59 -5.53
CA HIS A 430 -6.60 8.55 -5.01
C HIS A 430 -5.67 9.54 -5.70
N ARG A 431 -5.80 9.69 -7.02
CA ARG A 431 -5.05 10.71 -7.77
C ARG A 431 -5.58 12.12 -7.56
N GLY A 432 -6.87 12.22 -7.27
CA GLY A 432 -7.55 13.49 -7.05
C GLY A 432 -7.44 14.06 -5.64
N LEU A 433 -6.76 13.35 -4.71
CA LEU A 433 -6.61 13.81 -3.32
C LEU A 433 -5.96 15.19 -3.26
N ALA A 434 -6.62 16.08 -2.53
CA ALA A 434 -6.29 17.50 -2.48
C ALA A 434 -4.94 17.78 -1.82
N VAL A 435 -4.25 18.78 -2.31
CA VAL A 435 -3.06 19.37 -1.69
C VAL A 435 -3.45 20.70 -1.06
N PRO A 436 -3.55 20.79 0.27
CA PRO A 436 -3.94 22.04 0.94
C PRO A 436 -2.91 23.16 0.72
N ALA A 437 -3.43 24.37 0.58
CA ALA A 437 -2.59 25.56 0.59
C ALA A 437 -1.82 25.70 1.90
N ALA A 438 -0.64 26.29 1.84
CA ALA A 438 0.15 26.60 3.03
C ALA A 438 -0.56 27.61 3.91
N ARG A 439 -0.36 27.53 5.23
CA ARG A 439 -1.01 28.34 6.25
C ARG A 439 -0.03 29.20 7.01
N ASN A 440 -0.56 30.23 7.64
CA ASN A 440 0.19 31.09 8.56
C ASN A 440 1.46 31.69 7.93
N LEU A 441 1.43 32.03 6.65
CA LEU A 441 2.58 32.56 5.91
C LEU A 441 3.17 33.86 6.51
N ASP A 442 2.33 34.63 7.21
CA ASP A 442 2.74 35.86 7.90
C ASP A 442 3.41 35.58 9.27
N ASN A 443 3.42 34.34 9.73
CA ASN A 443 4.07 33.98 10.97
C ASN A 443 5.61 34.01 10.80
N ALA A 444 6.28 34.76 11.68
CA ALA A 444 7.72 34.91 11.63
C ALA A 444 8.49 33.57 11.73
N GLN A 445 7.96 32.59 12.49
CA GLN A 445 8.57 31.26 12.59
C GLN A 445 8.45 30.47 11.28
N VAL A 446 7.31 30.61 10.56
CA VAL A 446 7.12 29.98 9.25
C VAL A 446 8.09 30.58 8.23
N GLN A 447 8.25 31.90 8.22
CA GLN A 447 9.20 32.61 7.35
C GLN A 447 10.65 32.25 7.67
N GLU A 448 11.00 32.16 8.94
CA GLU A 448 12.32 31.69 9.34
C GLU A 448 12.54 30.20 8.97
N GLY A 449 11.52 29.36 9.15
CA GLY A 449 11.56 27.95 8.71
C GLY A 449 11.86 27.81 7.24
N LYS A 450 11.28 28.63 6.38
CA LYS A 450 11.60 28.66 4.93
C LYS A 450 13.08 28.93 4.71
N LYS A 451 13.65 29.95 5.35
CA LYS A 451 15.07 30.29 5.21
C LYS A 451 16.02 29.18 5.69
N LEU A 452 15.58 28.39 6.68
CA LEU A 452 16.38 27.27 7.18
C LEU A 452 16.28 26.04 6.28
N PHE A 453 15.18 25.92 5.52
CA PHE A 453 14.95 24.81 4.59
C PHE A 453 15.64 25.03 3.23
N THR A 454 15.71 26.26 2.76
CA THR A 454 16.36 26.65 1.48
C THR A 454 17.83 26.98 1.67
#